data_77f507056c936224707717afcce4247c
#
_entry.id   77f507056c936224707717afcce4247c
#
_cell.length_a   1.000
_cell.length_b   1.000
_cell.length_c   1.000
_cell.angle_alpha   90.00
_cell.angle_beta   90.00
_cell.angle_gamma   90.00
#
_symmetry.space_group_name_H-M   'P 1'
#
loop_
_entity.id
_entity.type
_entity.pdbx_description
1 polymer ?
#
loop_
_entity_poly.entity_id
_entity_poly.type
_entity_poly.pdbx_seq_one_letter_code
_entity_poly.pdbx_strand_id
1 'polypeptide(L)'
;MADYAAIKDGIKTRLETLSGLIAVFDTVPDRAVPPVAVVVPGAPPVEYNVSMEASTNASQLQRFNFEILVLAQRFYAETAQDKLDSYVSGTGSVYNAIAGDTTLGGTASDARITRVADYGQIVVGEGEFMGARLDLEVYAV
;
A
#
# COMPACT_ATOMS: atom_id res chain seq x y z
N MET A 1 -9.02 -13.99 -14.80
CA MET A 1 -8.14 -13.89 -13.65
C MET A 1 -7.60 -12.47 -13.50
N ALA A 2 -7.52 -11.96 -12.30
CA ALA A 2 -7.07 -10.59 -12.06
C ALA A 2 -5.60 -10.40 -12.46
N ASP A 3 -5.28 -9.20 -12.91
CA ASP A 3 -3.94 -8.83 -13.34
C ASP A 3 -3.20 -8.14 -12.20
N TYR A 4 -2.13 -8.75 -11.73
CA TYR A 4 -1.31 -8.23 -10.63
C TYR A 4 -0.78 -6.82 -10.92
N ALA A 5 -0.30 -6.59 -12.14
CA ALA A 5 0.21 -5.27 -12.51
C ALA A 5 -0.89 -4.21 -12.52
N ALA A 6 -2.09 -4.55 -12.99
CA ALA A 6 -3.23 -3.63 -12.97
C ALA A 6 -3.66 -3.30 -11.53
N ILE A 7 -3.63 -4.27 -10.63
CA ILE A 7 -3.92 -4.06 -9.21
C ILE A 7 -2.90 -3.10 -8.59
N LYS A 8 -1.60 -3.31 -8.86
CA LYS A 8 -0.55 -2.40 -8.38
C LYS A 8 -0.75 -0.98 -8.88
N ASP A 9 -1.09 -0.81 -10.16
CA ASP A 9 -1.36 0.51 -10.73
C ASP A 9 -2.58 1.16 -10.06
N GLY A 10 -3.61 0.37 -9.76
CA GLY A 10 -4.79 0.86 -9.04
C GLY A 10 -4.45 1.34 -7.63
N ILE A 11 -3.61 0.60 -6.92
CA ILE A 11 -3.13 1.00 -5.59
C ILE A 11 -2.34 2.31 -5.69
N LYS A 12 -1.43 2.40 -6.64
CA LYS A 12 -0.63 3.59 -6.87
C LYS A 12 -1.52 4.81 -7.14
N THR A 13 -2.52 4.65 -7.99
CA THR A 13 -3.46 5.74 -8.32
C THR A 13 -4.21 6.21 -7.08
N ARG A 14 -4.66 5.31 -6.21
CA ARG A 14 -5.33 5.71 -4.98
C ARG A 14 -4.38 6.42 -4.01
N LEU A 15 -3.14 5.97 -3.90
CA LEU A 15 -2.16 6.63 -3.04
C LEU A 15 -1.77 8.02 -3.56
N GLU A 16 -1.80 8.22 -4.87
CA GLU A 16 -1.54 9.53 -5.46
C GLU A 16 -2.61 10.57 -5.13
N THR A 17 -3.76 10.16 -4.59
CA THR A 17 -4.77 11.10 -4.09
C THR A 17 -4.40 11.72 -2.75
N LEU A 18 -3.39 11.18 -2.05
CA LEU A 18 -2.93 11.75 -0.78
C LEU A 18 -2.19 13.06 -1.03
N SER A 19 -2.63 14.11 -0.34
CA SER A 19 -1.96 15.40 -0.43
C SER A 19 -0.61 15.35 0.28
N GLY A 20 0.37 16.03 -0.29
CA GLY A 20 1.69 16.16 0.31
C GLY A 20 2.70 15.09 -0.06
N LEU A 21 2.29 13.98 -0.67
CA LEU A 21 3.25 13.01 -1.20
C LEU A 21 3.92 13.56 -2.45
N ILE A 22 5.26 13.49 -2.49
CA ILE A 22 6.03 13.91 -3.68
C ILE A 22 5.87 12.88 -4.80
N ALA A 23 5.87 11.59 -4.44
CA ALA A 23 5.76 10.50 -5.41
C ALA A 23 5.22 9.24 -4.76
N VAL A 24 4.69 8.35 -5.60
CA VAL A 24 4.31 6.99 -5.22
C VAL A 24 5.04 6.04 -6.17
N PHE A 25 5.75 5.07 -5.61
CA PHE A 25 6.51 4.09 -6.38
C PHE A 25 5.87 2.72 -6.25
N ASP A 26 5.82 1.98 -7.34
CA ASP A 26 5.39 0.58 -7.34
C ASP A 26 6.57 -0.40 -7.36
N THR A 27 7.79 0.13 -7.30
CA THR A 27 9.04 -0.62 -7.11
C THR A 27 9.90 0.15 -6.11
N VAL A 28 10.79 -0.56 -5.40
CA VAL A 28 11.65 0.09 -4.41
C VAL A 28 12.66 0.99 -5.12
N PRO A 29 12.67 2.31 -4.88
CA PRO A 29 13.63 3.20 -5.51
C PRO A 29 15.00 3.11 -4.83
N ASP A 30 16.06 3.42 -5.59
CA ASP A 30 17.42 3.50 -5.04
C ASP A 30 17.55 4.68 -4.06
N ARG A 31 16.85 5.76 -4.37
CA ARG A 31 16.79 6.96 -3.52
C ARG A 31 15.37 7.44 -3.42
N ALA A 32 15.00 7.89 -2.24
CA ALA A 32 13.69 8.46 -1.98
C ALA A 32 13.84 9.85 -1.35
N VAL A 33 13.04 10.80 -1.85
CA VAL A 33 12.92 12.14 -1.26
C VAL A 33 11.54 12.20 -0.59
N PRO A 34 11.47 12.15 0.74
CA PRO A 34 10.19 12.12 1.44
C PRO A 34 9.42 13.46 1.31
N PRO A 35 8.09 13.46 1.41
CA PRO A 35 7.24 12.31 1.69
C PRO A 35 6.92 11.49 0.43
N VAL A 36 7.06 10.18 0.54
CA VAL A 36 6.75 9.25 -0.56
C VAL A 36 6.08 8.00 -0.01
N ALA A 37 5.40 7.27 -0.88
CA ALA A 37 4.87 5.94 -0.59
C ALA A 37 5.45 4.94 -1.58
N VAL A 38 5.69 3.72 -1.12
CA VAL A 38 6.22 2.62 -1.94
C VAL A 38 5.30 1.43 -1.78
N VAL A 39 4.84 0.86 -2.88
CA VAL A 39 4.03 -0.36 -2.89
C VAL A 39 4.96 -1.54 -3.15
N VAL A 40 5.02 -2.46 -2.21
CA VAL A 40 5.85 -3.67 -2.32
C VAL A 40 5.00 -4.92 -2.16
N PRO A 41 5.43 -6.06 -2.73
CA PRO A 41 4.71 -7.32 -2.53
C PRO A 41 4.72 -7.73 -1.06
N GLY A 42 3.59 -8.30 -0.61
CA GLY A 42 3.51 -8.91 0.73
C GLY A 42 4.09 -10.33 0.73
N ALA A 43 3.96 -11.00 1.85
CA ALA A 43 4.42 -12.38 2.03
C ALA A 43 3.29 -13.25 2.60
N PRO A 44 2.68 -14.14 1.79
CA PRO A 44 2.92 -14.39 0.37
C PRO A 44 2.31 -13.30 -0.52
N PRO A 45 2.88 -13.03 -1.70
CA PRO A 45 2.32 -11.96 -2.54
C PRO A 45 0.97 -12.32 -3.16
N VAL A 46 0.73 -13.56 -3.48
CA VAL A 46 -0.52 -14.03 -4.09
C VAL A 46 -0.93 -15.35 -3.46
N GLU A 47 -2.21 -15.45 -3.11
CA GLU A 47 -2.81 -16.70 -2.65
C GLU A 47 -3.99 -17.02 -3.57
N TYR A 48 -3.98 -18.22 -4.14
CA TYR A 48 -5.00 -18.65 -5.10
C TYR A 48 -6.15 -19.38 -4.42
N ASN A 49 -7.33 -19.25 -5.01
CA ASN A 49 -8.51 -20.06 -4.64
C ASN A 49 -8.91 -19.91 -3.17
N VAL A 50 -8.92 -18.69 -2.66
CA VAL A 50 -9.22 -18.46 -1.24
C VAL A 50 -10.71 -18.63 -0.90
N SER A 51 -11.61 -18.59 -1.88
CA SER A 51 -13.04 -18.74 -1.62
C SER A 51 -13.53 -20.18 -1.67
N MET A 52 -12.97 -21.00 -2.54
CA MET A 52 -13.33 -22.40 -2.75
C MET A 52 -14.83 -22.66 -3.04
N GLU A 53 -15.60 -21.62 -3.35
CA GLU A 53 -17.05 -21.73 -3.62
C GLU A 53 -17.37 -21.91 -5.09
N ALA A 54 -16.50 -21.43 -5.96
CA ALA A 54 -16.71 -21.50 -7.40
C ALA A 54 -16.33 -22.85 -7.96
N SER A 55 -17.00 -23.26 -9.05
CA SER A 55 -16.79 -24.57 -9.66
C SER A 55 -15.52 -24.67 -10.53
N THR A 56 -14.90 -23.53 -10.85
CA THR A 56 -13.67 -23.49 -11.65
C THR A 56 -12.65 -22.56 -11.04
N ASN A 57 -11.36 -22.83 -11.27
CA ASN A 57 -10.29 -21.95 -10.76
C ASN A 57 -10.38 -20.54 -11.30
N ALA A 58 -10.87 -20.35 -12.53
CA ALA A 58 -10.98 -19.03 -13.13
C ALA A 58 -11.97 -18.11 -12.43
N SER A 59 -12.95 -18.68 -11.71
CA SER A 59 -13.96 -17.93 -10.96
C SER A 59 -13.72 -17.93 -9.45
N GLN A 60 -12.62 -18.53 -8.99
CA GLN A 60 -12.23 -18.48 -7.58
C GLN A 60 -11.68 -17.10 -7.22
N LEU A 61 -11.94 -16.71 -6.00
CA LEU A 61 -11.40 -15.47 -5.44
C LEU A 61 -9.91 -15.66 -5.13
N GLN A 62 -9.11 -14.70 -5.54
CA GLN A 62 -7.67 -14.67 -5.26
C GLN A 62 -7.39 -13.57 -4.25
N ARG A 63 -6.39 -13.77 -3.40
CA ARG A 63 -5.94 -12.75 -2.47
C ARG A 63 -4.55 -12.28 -2.86
N PHE A 64 -4.40 -10.97 -3.02
CA PHE A 64 -3.13 -10.32 -3.33
C PHE A 64 -2.72 -9.54 -2.11
N ASN A 65 -1.55 -9.83 -1.58
CA ASN A 65 -1.04 -9.17 -0.39
C ASN A 65 0.04 -8.17 -0.79
N PHE A 66 -0.08 -6.96 -0.28
CA PHE A 66 0.87 -5.88 -0.51
C PHE A 66 1.26 -5.25 0.82
N GLU A 67 2.41 -4.63 0.82
CA GLU A 67 2.82 -3.74 1.89
C GLU A 67 2.99 -2.35 1.32
N ILE A 68 2.50 -1.34 2.04
CA ILE A 68 2.68 0.05 1.66
C ILE A 68 3.64 0.66 2.67
N LEU A 69 4.80 1.12 2.18
CA LEU A 69 5.77 1.85 2.97
C LEU A 69 5.49 3.34 2.78
N VAL A 70 5.18 4.03 3.85
CA VAL A 70 5.02 5.49 3.84
C VAL A 70 6.23 6.09 4.54
N LEU A 71 6.99 6.89 3.80
CA LEU A 71 8.18 7.56 4.30
C LEU A 71 7.84 9.03 4.43
N ALA A 72 7.59 9.49 5.67
CA ALA A 72 7.08 10.84 5.91
C ALA A 72 8.16 11.90 5.84
N GLN A 73 9.29 11.65 6.49
CA GLN A 73 10.45 12.53 6.49
C GLN A 73 11.69 11.72 6.83
N ARG A 74 12.85 12.35 6.73
CA ARG A 74 14.09 11.77 7.24
C ARG A 74 13.95 11.50 8.73
N PHE A 75 14.53 10.39 9.20
CA PHE A 75 14.32 9.91 10.56
C PHE A 75 14.60 10.94 11.64
N TYR A 76 15.63 11.78 11.46
CA TYR A 76 16.06 12.75 12.44
C TYR A 76 15.38 14.11 12.34
N ALA A 77 14.39 14.28 11.46
CA ALA A 77 13.67 15.55 11.36
C ALA A 77 12.71 15.74 12.53
N GLU A 78 12.65 16.96 13.08
CA GLU A 78 11.84 17.25 14.29
C GLU A 78 10.35 16.97 14.10
N THR A 79 9.82 17.22 12.90
CA THR A 79 8.40 17.04 12.62
C THR A 79 8.06 15.70 11.97
N ALA A 80 9.03 14.78 11.92
CA ALA A 80 8.87 13.52 11.20
C ALA A 80 7.72 12.68 11.74
N GLN A 81 7.60 12.57 13.06
CA GLN A 81 6.57 11.77 13.68
C GLN A 81 5.18 12.38 13.47
N ASP A 82 5.03 13.68 13.64
CA ASP A 82 3.74 14.36 13.42
C ASP A 82 3.26 14.17 11.97
N LYS A 83 4.20 14.27 11.04
CA LYS A 83 3.87 14.09 9.62
C LYS A 83 3.48 12.64 9.32
N LEU A 84 4.18 11.69 9.92
CA LEU A 84 3.85 10.28 9.77
C LEU A 84 2.46 9.97 10.34
N ASP A 85 2.12 10.53 11.51
CA ASP A 85 0.82 10.31 12.13
C ASP A 85 -0.34 10.67 11.19
N SER A 86 -0.18 11.72 10.39
CA SER A 86 -1.20 12.13 9.43
C SER A 86 -1.43 11.11 8.32
N TYR A 87 -0.43 10.29 8.00
CA TYR A 87 -0.56 9.24 6.98
C TYR A 87 -1.09 7.92 7.54
N VAL A 88 -0.97 7.68 8.83
CA VAL A 88 -1.45 6.41 9.43
C VAL A 88 -2.87 6.53 9.98
N SER A 89 -3.37 7.73 10.22
CA SER A 89 -4.74 7.92 10.71
C SER A 89 -5.32 9.26 10.27
N GLY A 90 -6.66 9.36 10.31
CA GLY A 90 -7.37 10.59 9.97
C GLY A 90 -7.77 10.67 8.50
N THR A 91 -8.21 11.86 8.08
CA THR A 91 -8.79 12.06 6.75
C THR A 91 -7.78 12.00 5.61
N GLY A 92 -6.51 12.30 5.89
CA GLY A 92 -5.44 12.24 4.90
C GLY A 92 -4.61 10.96 4.97
N SER A 93 -5.15 9.89 5.57
CA SER A 93 -4.41 8.65 5.78
C SER A 93 -4.43 7.71 4.57
N VAL A 94 -3.48 6.80 4.55
CA VAL A 94 -3.45 5.71 3.56
C VAL A 94 -4.72 4.86 3.66
N TYR A 95 -5.21 4.61 4.88
CA TYR A 95 -6.46 3.89 5.08
C TYR A 95 -7.61 4.56 4.32
N ASN A 96 -7.77 5.86 4.47
CA ASN A 96 -8.83 6.60 3.78
C ASN A 96 -8.66 6.62 2.26
N ALA A 97 -7.43 6.69 1.77
CA ALA A 97 -7.18 6.67 0.34
C ALA A 97 -7.67 5.35 -0.29
N ILE A 98 -7.40 4.22 0.35
CA ILE A 98 -7.84 2.91 -0.13
C ILE A 98 -9.36 2.74 0.09
N ALA A 99 -9.87 3.14 1.26
CA ALA A 99 -11.29 3.02 1.58
C ALA A 99 -12.18 3.87 0.64
N GLY A 100 -11.63 4.90 0.03
CA GLY A 100 -12.35 5.76 -0.91
C GLY A 100 -12.72 5.07 -2.24
N ASP A 101 -11.99 4.04 -2.62
CA ASP A 101 -12.31 3.19 -3.76
C ASP A 101 -11.69 1.81 -3.58
N THR A 102 -12.44 0.92 -2.95
CA THR A 102 -11.97 -0.44 -2.64
C THR A 102 -11.87 -1.34 -3.86
N THR A 103 -12.39 -0.90 -5.01
CA THR A 103 -12.25 -1.64 -6.26
C THR A 103 -10.97 -1.27 -7.03
N LEU A 104 -10.23 -0.30 -6.56
CA LEU A 104 -8.98 0.17 -7.17
C LEU A 104 -9.15 0.49 -8.67
N GLY A 105 -10.19 1.26 -8.98
CA GLY A 105 -10.51 1.60 -10.36
C GLY A 105 -11.14 0.46 -11.16
N GLY A 106 -11.71 -0.53 -10.50
CA GLY A 106 -12.35 -1.68 -11.15
C GLY A 106 -11.43 -2.87 -11.35
N THR A 107 -10.19 -2.84 -10.87
CA THR A 107 -9.23 -3.94 -11.01
C THR A 107 -9.38 -5.02 -9.95
N ALA A 108 -10.13 -4.73 -8.89
CA ALA A 108 -10.29 -5.62 -7.74
C ALA A 108 -11.78 -5.71 -7.34
N SER A 109 -12.13 -6.78 -6.63
CA SER A 109 -13.44 -6.91 -6.00
C SER A 109 -13.52 -6.16 -4.69
N ASP A 110 -12.44 -6.16 -3.91
CA ASP A 110 -12.33 -5.44 -2.64
C ASP A 110 -10.87 -5.26 -2.28
N ALA A 111 -10.58 -4.20 -1.55
CA ALA A 111 -9.24 -3.92 -1.04
C ALA A 111 -9.37 -3.25 0.32
N ARG A 112 -8.49 -3.63 1.27
CA ARG A 112 -8.52 -3.05 2.60
C ARG A 112 -7.14 -3.05 3.25
N ILE A 113 -6.86 -1.98 3.98
CA ILE A 113 -5.73 -1.92 4.88
C ILE A 113 -6.12 -2.69 6.14
N THR A 114 -5.31 -3.65 6.54
CA THR A 114 -5.63 -4.52 7.69
C THR A 114 -4.93 -4.07 8.97
N ARG A 115 -3.74 -3.48 8.85
CA ARG A 115 -2.99 -3.03 10.03
C ARG A 115 -1.81 -2.16 9.64
N VAL A 116 -1.31 -1.42 10.63
CA VAL A 116 0.02 -0.81 10.58
C VAL A 116 0.97 -1.81 11.24
N ALA A 117 1.83 -2.43 10.45
CA ALA A 117 2.72 -3.49 10.93
C ALA A 117 3.96 -2.93 11.63
N ASP A 118 4.51 -1.83 11.10
CA ASP A 118 5.68 -1.15 11.66
C ASP A 118 5.47 0.35 11.65
N TYR A 119 6.04 1.03 12.65
CA TYR A 119 6.01 2.47 12.79
C TYR A 119 7.33 2.91 13.43
N GLY A 120 8.05 3.79 12.75
CA GLY A 120 9.32 4.28 13.24
C GLY A 120 10.38 4.36 12.15
N GLN A 121 11.58 3.90 12.46
CA GLN A 121 12.69 3.94 11.52
C GLN A 121 12.54 2.88 10.44
N ILE A 122 12.54 3.33 9.18
CA ILE A 122 12.56 2.45 8.01
C ILE A 122 13.75 2.85 7.14
N VAL A 123 14.52 1.85 6.72
CA VAL A 123 15.68 2.04 5.85
C VAL A 123 15.28 1.64 4.43
N VAL A 124 15.44 2.56 3.49
CA VAL A 124 15.21 2.33 2.07
C VAL A 124 16.46 2.79 1.32
N GLY A 125 17.12 1.86 0.63
CA GLY A 125 18.40 2.15 -0.01
C GLY A 125 19.42 2.62 1.02
N GLU A 126 19.98 3.80 0.83
CA GLU A 126 20.95 4.40 1.74
C GLU A 126 20.34 5.37 2.76
N GLY A 127 19.00 5.57 2.69
CA GLY A 127 18.31 6.55 3.53
C GLY A 127 17.62 5.93 4.74
N GLU A 128 17.61 6.68 5.84
CA GLU A 128 16.85 6.36 7.05
C GLU A 128 15.69 7.33 7.16
N PHE A 129 14.48 6.81 7.35
CA PHE A 129 13.25 7.60 7.32
C PHE A 129 12.37 7.28 8.53
N MET A 130 11.61 8.27 8.96
CA MET A 130 10.45 8.04 9.81
C MET A 130 9.32 7.56 8.91
N GLY A 131 8.92 6.32 9.08
CA GLY A 131 7.96 5.71 8.20
C GLY A 131 7.08 4.69 8.88
N ALA A 132 6.13 4.17 8.12
CA ALA A 132 5.24 3.11 8.56
C ALA A 132 5.07 2.08 7.44
N ARG A 133 4.88 0.83 7.85
CA ARG A 133 4.51 -0.25 6.94
C ARG A 133 3.08 -0.65 7.24
N LEU A 134 2.23 -0.58 6.21
CA LEU A 134 0.83 -0.95 6.33
C LEU A 134 0.58 -2.18 5.48
N ASP A 135 -0.16 -3.14 6.03
CA ASP A 135 -0.54 -4.33 5.28
C ASP A 135 -1.85 -4.08 4.54
N LEU A 136 -1.85 -4.43 3.26
CA LEU A 136 -2.99 -4.30 2.37
C LEU A 136 -3.36 -5.66 1.80
N GLU A 137 -4.62 -6.03 1.92
CA GLU A 137 -5.19 -7.21 1.27
C GLU A 137 -6.11 -6.78 0.15
N VAL A 138 -5.93 -7.39 -1.03
CA VAL A 138 -6.76 -7.16 -2.21
C VAL A 138 -7.37 -8.49 -2.64
N TYR A 139 -8.68 -8.49 -2.84
CA TYR A 139 -9.41 -9.65 -3.31
C TYR A 139 -9.90 -9.39 -4.73
N ALA A 140 -9.65 -10.33 -5.64
CA ALA A 140 -10.07 -10.22 -7.03
C ALA A 140 -10.27 -11.61 -7.65
N VAL A 141 -11.10 -11.64 -8.66
CA VAL A 141 -11.39 -12.88 -9.40
C VAL A 141 -10.52 -13.00 -10.65
#